data_acd6ed241723c5bf69b968174d4bc0ab
#
_entry.id   acd6ed241723c5bf69b968174d4bc0ab
#
_cell.length_a   1.000
_cell.length_b   1.000
_cell.length_c   1.000
_cell.angle_alpha   90.00
_cell.angle_beta   90.00
_cell.angle_gamma   90.00
#
_symmetry.space_group_name_H-M   'P 1'
#
loop_
_entity.id
_entity.type
_entity.pdbx_description
1 polymer ?
#
loop_
_entity_poly.entity_id
_entity_poly.type
_entity_poly.pdbx_seq_one_letter_code
_entity_poly.pdbx_strand_id
1 'polypeptide(L)'
;MEIACIILIIGIAGADLAGKRYIEGHFQKNQTKDLAGGKLQLRKVHNKGLAFNQLDAKPDLVKNLSFTGTIAAFLYELWLFRKPGNGMGKLGLALMSGGAVSNTFDRIKRGYVVDYIGFPFKKEKLARITYNIGDFAIFIGAILMCIGNFDKRK
;
A
#
# COMPACT_ATOMS: atom_id res chain seq x y z
N MET A 1 -21.88 -3.74 5.80
CA MET A 1 -20.43 -3.87 6.02
C MET A 1 -19.69 -4.16 4.71
N GLU A 2 -20.08 -5.14 3.94
CA GLU A 2 -19.44 -5.56 2.68
C GLU A 2 -19.34 -4.44 1.65
N ILE A 3 -20.44 -3.74 1.39
CA ILE A 3 -20.46 -2.58 0.47
C ILE A 3 -19.46 -1.51 0.93
N ALA A 4 -19.37 -1.23 2.24
CA ALA A 4 -18.41 -0.26 2.77
C ALA A 4 -16.96 -0.72 2.55
N CYS A 5 -16.67 -2.01 2.72
CA CYS A 5 -15.35 -2.59 2.43
C CYS A 5 -15.00 -2.47 0.93
N ILE A 6 -15.95 -2.77 0.05
CA ILE A 6 -15.73 -2.64 -1.42
C ILE A 6 -15.46 -1.17 -1.80
N ILE A 7 -16.25 -0.24 -1.27
CA ILE A 7 -16.02 1.20 -1.49
C ILE A 7 -14.64 1.62 -0.98
N LEU A 8 -14.23 1.11 0.18
CA LEU A 8 -12.92 1.40 0.77
C LEU A 8 -11.77 0.87 -0.09
N ILE A 9 -11.87 -0.37 -0.59
CA ILE A 9 -10.87 -0.96 -1.50
C ILE A 9 -10.72 -0.10 -2.75
N ILE A 10 -11.84 0.23 -3.41
CA ILE A 10 -11.84 1.04 -4.63
C ILE A 10 -11.32 2.44 -4.35
N GLY A 11 -11.73 3.06 -3.25
CA GLY A 11 -11.32 4.40 -2.84
C GLY A 11 -9.81 4.49 -2.58
N ILE A 12 -9.26 3.56 -1.80
CA ILE A 12 -7.81 3.52 -1.51
C ILE A 12 -7.00 3.25 -2.78
N ALA A 13 -7.37 2.22 -3.55
CA ALA A 13 -6.67 1.90 -4.79
C ALA A 13 -6.72 3.07 -5.78
N GLY A 14 -7.90 3.69 -5.96
CA GLY A 14 -8.09 4.83 -6.85
C GLY A 14 -7.29 6.06 -6.41
N ALA A 15 -7.33 6.41 -5.13
CA ALA A 15 -6.59 7.55 -4.59
C ALA A 15 -5.08 7.38 -4.75
N ASP A 16 -4.55 6.19 -4.43
CA ASP A 16 -3.12 5.92 -4.56
C ASP A 16 -2.67 5.89 -6.02
N LEU A 17 -3.42 5.25 -6.91
CA LEU A 17 -3.14 5.26 -8.35
C LEU A 17 -3.20 6.66 -8.96
N ALA A 18 -4.13 7.51 -8.51
CA ALA A 18 -4.20 8.91 -8.94
C ALA A 18 -2.97 9.69 -8.48
N GLY A 19 -2.55 9.53 -7.21
CA GLY A 19 -1.32 10.12 -6.67
C GLY A 19 -0.08 9.67 -7.44
N LYS A 20 0.06 8.37 -7.70
CA LYS A 20 1.15 7.79 -8.50
C LYS A 20 1.19 8.34 -9.92
N ARG A 21 0.02 8.45 -10.58
CA ARG A 21 -0.09 9.03 -11.91
C ARG A 21 0.31 10.51 -11.93
N TYR A 22 -0.11 11.28 -10.92
CA TYR A 22 0.28 12.67 -10.79
C TYR A 22 1.79 12.82 -10.64
N ILE A 23 2.41 12.06 -9.75
CA ILE A 23 3.87 12.08 -9.53
C ILE A 23 4.63 11.67 -10.79
N GLU A 24 4.19 10.60 -11.48
CA GLU A 24 4.81 10.18 -12.74
C GLU A 24 4.80 11.25 -13.81
N GLY A 25 3.70 11.99 -13.94
CA GLY A 25 3.53 13.01 -14.98
C GLY A 25 4.17 14.36 -14.67
N HIS A 26 4.38 14.70 -13.38
CA HIS A 26 4.78 16.06 -12.99
C HIS A 26 6.14 16.13 -12.29
N PHE A 27 6.75 15.03 -11.90
CA PHE A 27 8.05 15.01 -11.24
C PHE A 27 9.11 14.35 -12.13
N GLN A 28 10.31 14.90 -12.11
CA GLN A 28 11.48 14.23 -12.67
C GLN A 28 11.96 13.12 -11.73
N LYS A 29 12.68 12.13 -12.25
CA LYS A 29 13.27 11.05 -11.44
C LYS A 29 14.15 11.63 -10.34
N ASN A 30 13.96 11.19 -9.10
CA ASN A 30 14.66 11.65 -7.90
C ASN A 30 14.38 13.12 -7.53
N GLN A 31 13.44 13.79 -8.17
CA GLN A 31 13.00 15.11 -7.76
C GLN A 31 12.33 15.03 -6.40
N THR A 32 12.63 15.99 -5.53
CA THR A 32 12.04 16.17 -4.20
C THR A 32 11.45 17.56 -4.08
N LYS A 33 10.26 17.64 -3.50
CA LYS A 33 9.59 18.90 -3.17
C LYS A 33 9.15 18.85 -1.71
N ASP A 34 9.61 19.80 -0.92
CA ASP A 34 9.23 19.91 0.49
C ASP A 34 7.79 20.38 0.64
N LEU A 35 7.08 19.79 1.59
CA LEU A 35 5.73 20.12 2.01
C LEU A 35 5.68 20.31 3.53
N ALA A 36 4.60 20.97 4.00
CA ALA A 36 4.33 21.14 5.43
C ALA A 36 5.54 21.71 6.22
N GLY A 37 6.22 22.73 5.68
CA GLY A 37 7.38 23.32 6.33
C GLY A 37 8.58 22.38 6.44
N GLY A 38 8.77 21.48 5.47
CA GLY A 38 9.88 20.52 5.45
C GLY A 38 9.66 19.27 6.30
N LYS A 39 8.47 19.07 6.87
CA LYS A 39 8.14 17.85 7.64
C LYS A 39 7.76 16.65 6.77
N LEU A 40 7.35 16.91 5.54
CA LEU A 40 6.95 15.93 4.55
C LEU A 40 7.60 16.28 3.20
N GLN A 41 7.89 15.30 2.39
CA GLN A 41 8.47 15.48 1.07
C GLN A 41 7.69 14.68 0.03
N LEU A 42 7.37 15.32 -1.10
CA LEU A 42 6.97 14.58 -2.29
C LEU A 42 8.23 14.23 -3.09
N ARG A 43 8.32 12.97 -3.51
CA ARG A 43 9.46 12.44 -4.27
C ARG A 43 8.95 11.60 -5.43
N LYS A 44 9.80 11.37 -6.42
CA LYS A 44 9.54 10.35 -7.44
C LYS A 44 10.59 9.24 -7.32
N VAL A 45 10.18 8.13 -6.75
CA VAL A 45 11.02 6.94 -6.56
C VAL A 45 10.37 5.74 -7.21
N HIS A 46 11.14 4.98 -7.99
CA HIS A 46 10.71 3.73 -8.62
C HIS A 46 11.23 2.53 -7.83
N ASN A 47 10.34 1.86 -7.12
CA ASN A 47 10.64 0.72 -6.26
C ASN A 47 10.36 -0.59 -7.03
N LYS A 48 11.42 -1.34 -7.37
CA LYS A 48 11.32 -2.65 -8.04
C LYS A 48 11.19 -3.80 -7.04
N GLY A 49 11.52 -3.55 -5.77
CA GLY A 49 11.49 -4.56 -4.71
C GLY A 49 10.17 -4.59 -3.93
N LEU A 50 10.23 -5.29 -2.80
CA LEU A 50 9.25 -5.21 -1.72
C LEU A 50 9.58 -4.00 -0.81
N ALA A 51 9.04 -4.00 0.43
CA ALA A 51 9.38 -3.00 1.43
C ALA A 51 10.91 -2.86 1.58
N PHE A 52 11.41 -1.63 1.69
CA PHE A 52 12.84 -1.34 1.79
C PHE A 52 13.70 -1.84 0.62
N ASN A 53 13.14 -1.88 -0.60
CA ASN A 53 13.82 -2.39 -1.81
C ASN A 53 14.32 -3.85 -1.71
N GLN A 54 13.77 -4.63 -0.79
CA GLN A 54 14.12 -6.05 -0.74
C GLN A 54 13.71 -6.76 -2.03
N LEU A 55 14.56 -7.67 -2.52
CA LEU A 55 14.38 -8.44 -3.75
C LEU A 55 14.32 -7.59 -5.03
N ASP A 56 14.84 -6.37 -5.04
CA ASP A 56 14.88 -5.47 -6.21
C ASP A 56 15.59 -6.08 -7.42
N ALA A 57 16.56 -6.98 -7.19
CA ALA A 57 17.23 -7.77 -8.21
C ALA A 57 16.35 -8.86 -8.87
N LYS A 58 15.14 -9.13 -8.31
CA LYS A 58 14.22 -10.17 -8.79
C LYS A 58 12.82 -9.60 -9.01
N PRO A 59 12.61 -8.64 -9.92
CA PRO A 59 11.35 -7.93 -10.08
C PRO A 59 10.18 -8.84 -10.49
N ASP A 60 10.42 -9.89 -11.28
CA ASP A 60 9.38 -10.85 -11.66
C ASP A 60 8.90 -11.69 -10.48
N LEU A 61 9.80 -12.07 -9.58
CA LEU A 61 9.43 -12.75 -8.34
C LEU A 61 8.57 -11.82 -7.47
N VAL A 62 8.98 -10.56 -7.32
CA VAL A 62 8.22 -9.55 -6.55
C VAL A 62 6.84 -9.31 -7.14
N LYS A 63 6.73 -9.22 -8.47
CA LYS A 63 5.46 -9.10 -9.18
C LYS A 63 4.54 -10.29 -8.90
N ASN A 64 5.05 -11.52 -9.04
CA ASN A 64 4.28 -12.74 -8.82
C ASN A 64 3.84 -12.88 -7.36
N LEU A 65 4.72 -12.59 -6.39
CA LEU A 65 4.38 -12.58 -4.97
C LEU A 65 3.29 -11.54 -4.65
N SER A 66 3.41 -10.32 -5.22
CA SER A 66 2.40 -9.28 -5.04
C SER A 66 1.04 -9.69 -5.61
N PHE A 67 1.03 -10.27 -6.80
CA PHE A 67 -0.20 -10.75 -7.45
C PHE A 67 -0.86 -11.86 -6.65
N THR A 68 -0.09 -12.89 -6.29
CA THR A 68 -0.59 -14.02 -5.49
C THR A 68 -1.08 -13.57 -4.11
N GLY A 69 -0.33 -12.68 -3.45
CA GLY A 69 -0.72 -12.12 -2.16
C GLY A 69 -2.01 -11.29 -2.24
N THR A 70 -2.18 -10.52 -3.31
CA THR A 70 -3.42 -9.75 -3.53
C THR A 70 -4.61 -10.69 -3.74
N ILE A 71 -4.47 -11.74 -4.54
CA ILE A 71 -5.54 -12.76 -4.72
C ILE A 71 -5.85 -13.44 -3.39
N ALA A 72 -4.84 -13.85 -2.64
CA ALA A 72 -5.04 -14.48 -1.34
C ALA A 72 -5.79 -13.57 -0.36
N ALA A 73 -5.48 -12.26 -0.35
CA ALA A 73 -6.20 -11.28 0.46
C ALA A 73 -7.68 -11.20 0.06
N PHE A 74 -8.00 -11.15 -1.23
CA PHE A 74 -9.39 -11.16 -1.70
C PHE A 74 -10.14 -12.45 -1.36
N LEU A 75 -9.52 -13.60 -1.52
CA LEU A 75 -10.16 -14.88 -1.16
C LEU A 75 -10.44 -14.94 0.35
N TYR A 76 -9.48 -14.46 1.16
CA TYR A 76 -9.68 -14.39 2.60
C TYR A 76 -10.77 -13.38 2.98
N GLU A 77 -10.87 -12.26 2.28
CA GLU A 77 -11.92 -11.25 2.49
C GLU A 77 -13.31 -11.82 2.16
N LEU A 78 -13.46 -12.53 1.05
CA LEU A 78 -14.71 -13.23 0.70
C LEU A 78 -15.10 -14.27 1.74
N TRP A 79 -14.12 -15.00 2.28
CA TRP A 79 -14.37 -15.94 3.38
C TRP A 79 -14.78 -15.22 4.66
N LEU A 80 -14.13 -14.10 4.99
CA LEU A 80 -14.41 -13.32 6.18
C LEU A 80 -15.79 -12.66 6.13
N PHE A 81 -16.27 -12.27 4.95
CA PHE A 81 -17.63 -11.74 4.76
C PHE A 81 -18.72 -12.74 5.13
N ARG A 82 -18.46 -14.04 4.95
CA ARG A 82 -19.40 -15.11 5.36
C ARG A 82 -19.45 -15.32 6.86
N LYS A 83 -18.53 -14.73 7.63
CA LYS A 83 -18.49 -14.86 9.09
C LYS A 83 -19.18 -13.65 9.74
N PRO A 84 -20.05 -13.87 10.75
CA PRO A 84 -20.63 -12.77 11.51
C PRO A 84 -19.59 -12.06 12.36
N GLY A 85 -19.81 -10.78 12.66
CA GLY A 85 -18.93 -9.98 13.49
C GLY A 85 -17.60 -9.60 12.83
N ASN A 86 -16.61 -9.27 13.66
CA ASN A 86 -15.26 -8.85 13.26
C ASN A 86 -15.21 -7.70 12.25
N GLY A 87 -16.01 -6.66 12.49
CA GLY A 87 -16.06 -5.49 11.60
C GLY A 87 -14.70 -4.82 11.43
N MET A 88 -13.92 -4.74 12.53
CA MET A 88 -12.58 -4.16 12.51
C MET A 88 -11.60 -4.99 11.66
N GLY A 89 -11.65 -6.31 11.75
CA GLY A 89 -10.83 -7.19 10.90
C GLY A 89 -11.22 -7.10 9.43
N LYS A 90 -12.52 -6.99 9.11
CA LYS A 90 -13.02 -6.80 7.74
C LYS A 90 -12.55 -5.45 7.15
N LEU A 91 -12.67 -4.37 7.90
CA LEU A 91 -12.16 -3.05 7.48
C LEU A 91 -10.64 -3.05 7.33
N GLY A 92 -9.93 -3.70 8.25
CA GLY A 92 -8.48 -3.83 8.18
C GLY A 92 -8.04 -4.57 6.91
N LEU A 93 -8.70 -5.68 6.59
CA LEU A 93 -8.40 -6.44 5.37
C LEU A 93 -8.76 -5.66 4.11
N ALA A 94 -9.87 -4.89 4.11
CA ALA A 94 -10.24 -4.02 2.99
C ALA A 94 -9.20 -2.93 2.71
N LEU A 95 -8.64 -2.30 3.76
CA LEU A 95 -7.52 -1.36 3.60
C LEU A 95 -6.30 -2.03 2.98
N MET A 96 -5.92 -3.21 3.49
CA MET A 96 -4.80 -3.99 2.95
C MET A 96 -5.04 -4.34 1.48
N SER A 97 -6.23 -4.82 1.14
CA SER A 97 -6.60 -5.18 -0.23
C SER A 97 -6.54 -3.99 -1.16
N GLY A 98 -7.03 -2.81 -0.76
CA GLY A 98 -6.96 -1.58 -1.55
C GLY A 98 -5.53 -1.15 -1.86
N GLY A 99 -4.65 -1.14 -0.85
CA GLY A 99 -3.23 -0.85 -1.03
C GLY A 99 -2.49 -1.90 -1.86
N ALA A 100 -2.80 -3.19 -1.64
CA ALA A 100 -2.22 -4.28 -2.40
C ALA A 100 -2.60 -4.23 -3.89
N VAL A 101 -3.87 -3.90 -4.21
CA VAL A 101 -4.34 -3.71 -5.59
C VAL A 101 -3.54 -2.62 -6.29
N SER A 102 -3.39 -1.44 -5.68
CA SER A 102 -2.64 -0.34 -6.28
C SER A 102 -1.17 -0.73 -6.54
N ASN A 103 -0.50 -1.31 -5.54
CA ASN A 103 0.90 -1.71 -5.67
C ASN A 103 1.11 -2.86 -6.68
N THR A 104 0.16 -3.80 -6.74
CA THR A 104 0.20 -4.90 -7.71
C THR A 104 -0.07 -4.42 -9.13
N PHE A 105 -1.02 -3.50 -9.32
CA PHE A 105 -1.29 -2.88 -10.61
C PHE A 105 -0.04 -2.20 -11.19
N ASP A 106 0.68 -1.44 -10.36
CA ASP A 106 1.92 -0.78 -10.76
C ASP A 106 2.98 -1.81 -11.21
N ARG A 107 3.17 -2.89 -10.45
CA ARG A 107 4.14 -3.94 -10.80
C ARG A 107 3.79 -4.66 -12.09
N ILE A 108 2.51 -4.91 -12.34
CA ILE A 108 2.06 -5.55 -13.59
C ILE A 108 2.24 -4.59 -14.77
N LYS A 109 1.85 -3.32 -14.62
CA LYS A 109 1.81 -2.36 -15.72
C LYS A 109 3.16 -1.71 -16.00
N ARG A 110 3.93 -1.41 -14.96
CA ARG A 110 5.18 -0.60 -15.04
C ARG A 110 6.43 -1.39 -14.72
N GLY A 111 6.32 -2.54 -14.06
CA GLY A 111 7.45 -3.31 -13.54
C GLY A 111 8.05 -2.76 -12.23
N TYR A 112 7.46 -1.70 -11.67
CA TYR A 112 7.87 -1.07 -10.42
C TYR A 112 6.68 -0.39 -9.74
N VAL A 113 6.80 -0.09 -8.46
CA VAL A 113 5.84 0.75 -7.73
C VAL A 113 6.36 2.18 -7.69
N VAL A 114 5.46 3.16 -7.85
CA VAL A 114 5.78 4.58 -7.67
C VAL A 114 5.58 4.93 -6.20
N ASP A 115 6.70 5.23 -5.51
CA ASP A 115 6.68 5.73 -4.14
C ASP A 115 6.90 7.23 -4.15
N TYR A 116 6.12 7.97 -3.31
CA TYR A 116 6.10 9.42 -3.43
C TYR A 116 6.03 10.20 -2.12
N ILE A 117 5.84 9.55 -0.97
CA ILE A 117 5.77 10.18 0.35
C ILE A 117 7.07 9.90 1.11
N GLY A 118 7.89 10.89 1.29
CA GLY A 118 9.14 10.82 2.05
C GLY A 118 9.08 11.63 3.34
N PHE A 119 9.88 11.21 4.32
CA PHE A 119 10.05 11.92 5.59
C PHE A 119 11.51 12.32 5.77
N PRO A 120 11.81 13.58 6.11
CA PRO A 120 13.18 14.06 6.30
C PRO A 120 13.72 13.66 7.68
N PHE A 121 13.94 12.37 7.90
CA PHE A 121 14.54 11.88 9.13
C PHE A 121 16.02 12.27 9.24
N LYS A 122 16.52 12.51 10.46
CA LYS A 122 17.94 12.77 10.73
C LYS A 122 18.85 11.59 10.34
N LYS A 123 18.35 10.35 10.46
CA LYS A 123 19.09 9.15 10.04
C LYS A 123 18.94 8.95 8.54
N GLU A 124 20.04 9.06 7.80
CA GLU A 124 20.08 8.99 6.35
C GLU A 124 19.39 7.75 5.76
N LYS A 125 19.60 6.57 6.37
CA LYS A 125 18.94 5.33 5.94
C LYS A 125 17.41 5.41 5.99
N LEU A 126 16.85 6.05 7.03
CA LEU A 126 15.40 6.24 7.17
C LEU A 126 14.89 7.35 6.25
N ALA A 127 15.69 8.41 6.04
CA ALA A 127 15.34 9.51 5.15
C ALA A 127 15.22 9.07 3.68
N ARG A 128 15.89 7.99 3.28
CA ARG A 128 15.82 7.44 1.91
C ARG A 128 14.56 6.64 1.65
N ILE A 129 13.84 6.21 2.69
CA ILE A 129 12.62 5.41 2.54
C ILE A 129 11.50 6.33 2.03
N THR A 130 10.85 5.89 0.98
CA THR A 130 9.70 6.59 0.40
C THR A 130 8.53 5.63 0.35
N TYR A 131 7.34 6.12 0.60
CA TYR A 131 6.10 5.37 0.71
C TYR A 131 5.07 5.89 -0.29
N ASN A 132 3.96 5.19 -0.39
CA ASN A 132 2.74 5.63 -1.07
C ASN A 132 1.51 5.45 -0.16
N ILE A 133 0.34 5.93 -0.56
CA ILE A 133 -0.90 5.77 0.20
C ILE A 133 -1.24 4.28 0.39
N GLY A 134 -0.98 3.45 -0.63
CA GLY A 134 -1.20 2.01 -0.54
C GLY A 134 -0.39 1.34 0.57
N ASP A 135 0.86 1.76 0.81
CA ASP A 135 1.70 1.23 1.89
C ASP A 135 1.12 1.57 3.27
N PHE A 136 0.65 2.81 3.46
CA PHE A 136 -0.02 3.21 4.71
C PHE A 136 -1.31 2.44 4.91
N ALA A 137 -2.10 2.23 3.85
CA ALA A 137 -3.33 1.45 3.93
C ALA A 137 -3.04 -0.01 4.32
N ILE A 138 -2.00 -0.63 3.76
CA ILE A 138 -1.56 -1.99 4.14
C ILE A 138 -1.14 -2.02 5.60
N PHE A 139 -0.33 -1.05 6.05
CA PHE A 139 0.18 -1.03 7.42
C PHE A 139 -0.95 -0.81 8.46
N ILE A 140 -1.81 0.19 8.25
CA ILE A 140 -2.95 0.47 9.13
C ILE A 140 -3.92 -0.70 9.11
N GLY A 141 -4.19 -1.26 7.92
CA GLY A 141 -5.05 -2.41 7.75
C GLY A 141 -4.56 -3.64 8.52
N ALA A 142 -3.26 -3.91 8.50
CA ALA A 142 -2.65 -5.00 9.26
C ALA A 142 -2.84 -4.81 10.78
N ILE A 143 -2.68 -3.60 11.28
CA ILE A 143 -2.91 -3.28 12.71
C ILE A 143 -4.39 -3.54 13.07
N LEU A 144 -5.34 -3.01 12.28
CA LEU A 144 -6.76 -3.21 12.54
C LEU A 144 -7.17 -4.68 12.47
N MET A 145 -6.59 -5.43 11.55
CA MET A 145 -6.83 -6.86 11.42
C MET A 145 -6.30 -7.63 12.64
N CYS A 146 -5.12 -7.28 13.16
CA CYS A 146 -4.60 -7.84 14.40
C CYS A 146 -5.54 -7.56 15.57
N ILE A 147 -5.94 -6.30 15.78
CA ILE A 147 -6.84 -5.91 16.88
C ILE A 147 -8.18 -6.68 16.77
N GLY A 148 -8.79 -6.70 15.58
CA GLY A 148 -10.06 -7.38 15.35
C GLY A 148 -10.04 -8.89 15.58
N ASN A 149 -8.86 -9.53 15.44
CA ASN A 149 -8.70 -10.96 15.73
C ASN A 149 -8.39 -11.24 17.22
N PHE A 150 -7.77 -10.30 17.93
CA PHE A 150 -7.58 -10.44 19.38
C PHE A 150 -8.88 -10.30 20.15
N ASP A 151 -9.79 -9.41 19.75
CA ASP A 151 -11.09 -9.19 20.39
C ASP A 151 -12.04 -10.41 20.30
N LYS A 152 -11.85 -11.25 19.29
CA LYS A 152 -12.62 -12.51 19.14
C LYS A 152 -12.24 -13.63 20.11
N ARG A 153 -11.15 -13.50 20.86
CA ARG A 153 -10.68 -14.52 21.80
C ARG A 153 -11.23 -14.33 23.22
N LYS A 154 -12.05 -13.30 23.42
CA LYS A 154 -12.85 -13.10 24.65
C LYS A 154 -14.31 -13.49 24.41
#